data_a58a8c0a371a863fa5677b31325782d4
#
_entry.id   a58a8c0a371a863fa5677b31325782d4
#
_cell.length_a   1.000
_cell.length_b   1.000
_cell.length_c   1.000
_cell.angle_alpha   90.00
_cell.angle_beta   90.00
_cell.angle_gamma   90.00
#
_symmetry.space_group_name_H-M   'P 1'
#
loop_
_entity.id
_entity.type
_entity.pdbx_description
1 polymer ?
#
loop_
_entity_poly.entity_id
_entity_poly.type
_entity_poly.pdbx_seq_one_letter_code
_entity_poly.pdbx_strand_id
1 'polypeptide(L)'
;VFAKESGYIWFVCPPFIVWSIGKERFNDVIRHLLCACLVFVFYLVIRILLTDSFHMEDNVYMVFTAKQLLRNLCLLLGMSFYPIDYASLIHPQHRHLVVVVITGLLPLPFLWLLLRSFRLQKTLVVLLLSFFIGAFVNLMTVFSMMHCYAVLTFVTLMIALLCERIKNRQALFLSALLYLLTATFTLLHHGYASWLSGNTGERMAKSIVSQCDRPVNKVMVIHLNTGETKYSSFWVIPFEAFGWGYSVPQQTGYQWPKTILNEEITDRNQLKTLLPKAEKIGCDGVWYAEGEQIKRLK
;
A
#
# COMPACT_ATOMS: atom_id res chain seq x y z
N VAL A 1 7.85 -7.37 12.96
CA VAL A 1 8.09 -8.51 12.07
C VAL A 1 6.87 -9.41 12.00
N PHE A 2 6.24 -9.71 13.15
CA PHE A 2 5.07 -10.62 13.23
C PHE A 2 3.73 -9.98 12.82
N ALA A 3 3.72 -8.70 12.45
CA ALA A 3 2.49 -7.99 12.11
C ALA A 3 2.01 -8.22 10.67
N LYS A 4 2.87 -8.76 9.79
CA LYS A 4 2.54 -9.05 8.39
C LYS A 4 3.31 -10.27 7.89
N GLU A 5 2.68 -10.98 6.95
CA GLU A 5 3.23 -12.18 6.30
C GLU A 5 4.55 -11.90 5.56
N SER A 6 4.74 -10.68 5.06
CA SER A 6 5.98 -10.25 4.42
C SER A 6 7.21 -10.17 5.35
N GLY A 7 7.01 -10.32 6.66
CA GLY A 7 8.12 -10.32 7.63
C GLY A 7 9.12 -11.46 7.47
N TYR A 8 8.74 -12.57 6.84
CA TYR A 8 9.62 -13.74 6.62
C TYR A 8 10.90 -13.42 5.86
N ILE A 9 10.87 -12.42 4.99
CA ILE A 9 12.04 -12.03 4.17
C ILE A 9 13.22 -11.59 5.02
N TRP A 10 12.97 -11.01 6.20
CA TRP A 10 14.00 -10.56 7.13
C TRP A 10 14.71 -11.70 7.85
N PHE A 11 14.17 -12.90 7.80
CA PHE A 11 14.82 -14.10 8.31
C PHE A 11 15.58 -14.85 7.22
N VAL A 12 15.03 -14.88 6.00
CA VAL A 12 15.55 -15.69 4.89
C VAL A 12 16.66 -14.95 4.13
N CYS A 13 16.47 -13.68 3.80
CA CYS A 13 17.37 -12.98 2.87
C CYS A 13 18.73 -12.53 3.48
N PRO A 14 18.82 -12.00 4.72
CA PRO A 14 20.06 -11.49 5.26
C PRO A 14 21.24 -12.48 5.27
N PRO A 15 21.07 -13.76 5.64
CA PRO A 15 22.17 -14.72 5.61
C PRO A 15 22.80 -14.89 4.22
N PHE A 16 21.96 -14.92 3.17
CA PHE A 16 22.45 -15.02 1.79
C PHE A 16 23.19 -13.74 1.35
N ILE A 17 22.71 -12.56 1.79
CA ILE A 17 23.37 -11.30 1.48
C ILE A 17 24.77 -11.26 2.12
N VAL A 18 24.87 -11.59 3.40
CA VAL A 18 26.17 -11.62 4.11
C VAL A 18 27.13 -12.63 3.49
N TRP A 19 26.63 -13.82 3.13
CA TRP A 19 27.42 -14.80 2.39
C TRP A 19 27.88 -14.28 1.02
N SER A 20 27.03 -13.53 0.31
CA SER A 20 27.38 -13.00 -1.01
C SER A 20 28.53 -11.99 -0.96
N ILE A 21 28.68 -11.28 0.16
CA ILE A 21 29.76 -10.32 0.44
C ILE A 21 31.07 -11.07 0.81
N GLY A 22 31.02 -12.37 0.99
CA GLY A 22 32.21 -13.20 1.29
C GLY A 22 32.62 -13.20 2.76
N LYS A 23 31.76 -12.73 3.68
CA LYS A 23 32.06 -12.66 5.12
C LYS A 23 31.73 -13.93 5.88
N GLU A 24 30.85 -14.79 5.31
CA GLU A 24 30.43 -16.03 5.98
C GLU A 24 30.64 -17.25 5.08
N ARG A 25 30.80 -18.42 5.72
CA ARG A 25 30.84 -19.72 5.04
C ARG A 25 29.40 -20.16 4.72
N PHE A 26 29.21 -20.91 3.65
CA PHE A 26 27.87 -21.41 3.26
C PHE A 26 27.21 -22.24 4.39
N ASN A 27 27.97 -22.98 5.15
CA ASN A 27 27.46 -23.74 6.30
C ASN A 27 26.86 -22.84 7.40
N ASP A 28 27.38 -21.63 7.57
CA ASP A 28 26.84 -20.67 8.55
C ASP A 28 25.49 -20.13 8.04
N VAL A 29 25.35 -19.93 6.72
CA VAL A 29 24.05 -19.58 6.11
C VAL A 29 23.01 -20.66 6.39
N ILE A 30 23.36 -21.94 6.25
CA ILE A 30 22.44 -23.05 6.54
C ILE A 30 22.01 -23.04 8.01
N ARG A 31 22.95 -22.82 8.94
CA ARG A 31 22.62 -22.71 10.37
C ARG A 31 21.65 -21.57 10.65
N HIS A 32 21.91 -20.39 10.08
CA HIS A 32 21.01 -19.24 10.22
C HIS A 32 19.63 -19.51 9.65
N LEU A 33 19.55 -20.19 8.50
CA LEU A 33 18.26 -20.57 7.89
C LEU A 33 17.49 -21.57 8.76
N LEU A 34 18.18 -22.55 9.34
CA LEU A 34 17.55 -23.50 10.27
C LEU A 34 16.97 -22.78 11.49
N CYS A 35 17.72 -21.85 12.09
CA CYS A 35 17.23 -21.00 13.18
C CYS A 35 16.02 -20.16 12.73
N ALA A 36 16.07 -19.56 11.53
CA ALA A 36 14.97 -18.78 10.98
C ALA A 36 13.72 -19.64 10.76
N CYS A 37 13.88 -20.86 10.23
CA CYS A 37 12.78 -21.80 10.07
C CYS A 37 12.15 -22.19 11.42
N LEU A 38 12.96 -22.43 12.46
CA LEU A 38 12.43 -22.73 13.79
C LEU A 38 11.61 -21.56 14.35
N VAL A 39 12.12 -20.34 14.24
CA VAL A 39 11.40 -19.12 14.66
C VAL A 39 10.09 -18.96 13.86
N PHE A 40 10.13 -19.23 12.57
CA PHE A 40 8.94 -19.14 11.71
C PHE A 40 7.90 -20.21 12.05
N VAL A 41 8.31 -21.45 12.30
CA VAL A 41 7.42 -22.53 12.77
C VAL A 41 6.80 -22.16 14.11
N PHE A 42 7.60 -21.66 15.06
CA PHE A 42 7.10 -21.19 16.34
C PHE A 42 6.07 -20.06 16.20
N TYR A 43 6.33 -19.10 15.31
CA TYR A 43 5.35 -18.06 14.96
C TYR A 43 4.06 -18.63 14.39
N LEU A 44 4.14 -19.60 13.46
CA LEU A 44 2.95 -20.23 12.90
C LEU A 44 2.13 -20.96 13.96
N VAL A 45 2.79 -21.68 14.87
CA VAL A 45 2.12 -22.37 15.98
C VAL A 45 1.40 -21.36 16.88
N ILE A 46 2.06 -20.28 17.29
CA ILE A 46 1.43 -19.21 18.09
C ILE A 46 0.24 -18.60 17.33
N ARG A 47 0.39 -18.34 16.05
CA ARG A 47 -0.67 -17.77 15.22
C ARG A 47 -1.87 -18.69 15.14
N ILE A 48 -1.67 -19.99 14.94
CA ILE A 48 -2.75 -20.99 14.90
C ILE A 48 -3.45 -21.07 16.26
N LEU A 49 -2.71 -20.99 17.36
CA LEU A 49 -3.28 -21.08 18.70
C LEU A 49 -4.04 -19.81 19.13
N LEU A 50 -3.64 -18.64 18.64
CA LEU A 50 -4.23 -17.36 19.04
C LEU A 50 -5.31 -16.85 18.07
N THR A 51 -5.36 -17.35 16.84
CA THR A 51 -6.36 -16.96 15.84
C THR A 51 -7.37 -18.09 15.67
N ASP A 52 -8.58 -17.89 16.18
CA ASP A 52 -9.69 -18.85 16.05
C ASP A 52 -10.15 -19.10 14.61
N SER A 53 -9.57 -18.40 13.66
CA SER A 53 -9.98 -18.53 12.27
C SER A 53 -8.81 -18.28 11.31
N PHE A 54 -8.30 -19.37 10.73
CA PHE A 54 -7.72 -19.33 9.40
C PHE A 54 -8.88 -19.19 8.38
N HIS A 55 -9.71 -18.19 8.56
CA HIS A 55 -10.76 -17.91 7.59
C HIS A 55 -10.11 -17.18 6.43
N MET A 56 -9.67 -17.95 5.44
CA MET A 56 -9.49 -17.50 4.06
C MET A 56 -10.88 -17.21 3.43
N GLU A 57 -11.79 -16.58 4.16
CA GLU A 57 -13.10 -16.26 3.60
C GLU A 57 -13.05 -15.16 2.55
N ASP A 58 -12.00 -14.35 2.54
CA ASP A 58 -11.81 -13.31 1.54
C ASP A 58 -10.86 -13.73 0.41
N ASN A 59 -11.27 -14.70 -0.40
CA ASN A 59 -10.64 -15.00 -1.71
C ASN A 59 -10.59 -13.78 -2.66
N VAL A 60 -11.21 -12.68 -2.28
CA VAL A 60 -11.24 -11.41 -3.01
C VAL A 60 -9.84 -10.80 -3.16
N TYR A 61 -8.93 -11.06 -2.21
CA TYR A 61 -7.57 -10.48 -2.23
C TYR A 61 -6.53 -11.30 -2.99
N MET A 62 -6.80 -12.57 -3.30
CA MET A 62 -5.85 -13.40 -4.04
C MET A 62 -6.30 -13.58 -5.49
N VAL A 63 -5.50 -13.09 -6.42
CA VAL A 63 -5.79 -13.20 -7.86
C VAL A 63 -4.65 -13.92 -8.56
N PHE A 64 -4.93 -15.12 -9.06
CA PHE A 64 -3.95 -16.00 -9.74
C PHE A 64 -4.04 -15.95 -11.27
N THR A 65 -4.19 -14.76 -11.84
CA THR A 65 -4.14 -14.64 -13.32
C THR A 65 -2.77 -14.16 -13.78
N ALA A 66 -2.25 -14.71 -14.87
CA ALA A 66 -0.97 -14.29 -15.45
C ALA A 66 -0.93 -12.79 -15.76
N LYS A 67 -2.06 -12.22 -16.22
CA LYS A 67 -2.21 -10.78 -16.46
C LYS A 67 -2.02 -9.95 -15.20
N GLN A 68 -2.60 -10.38 -14.09
CA GLN A 68 -2.49 -9.69 -12.80
C GLN A 68 -1.07 -9.80 -12.22
N LEU A 69 -0.46 -10.99 -12.30
CA LEU A 69 0.93 -11.19 -11.87
C LEU A 69 1.88 -10.27 -12.64
N LEU A 70 1.74 -10.20 -13.96
CA LEU A 70 2.57 -9.31 -14.80
C LEU A 70 2.33 -7.84 -14.48
N ARG A 71 1.07 -7.44 -14.32
CA ARG A 71 0.71 -6.07 -13.91
C ARG A 71 1.34 -5.72 -12.56
N ASN A 72 1.18 -6.58 -11.56
CA ASN A 72 1.72 -6.36 -10.21
C ASN A 72 3.25 -6.29 -10.23
N LEU A 73 3.91 -7.13 -11.03
CA LEU A 73 5.36 -7.09 -11.21
C LEU A 73 5.82 -5.77 -11.84
N CYS A 74 5.16 -5.32 -12.91
CA CYS A 74 5.48 -4.04 -13.54
C CYS A 74 5.28 -2.85 -12.58
N LEU A 75 4.18 -2.84 -11.80
CA LEU A 75 3.92 -1.82 -10.80
C LEU A 75 4.96 -1.85 -9.68
N LEU A 76 5.29 -3.03 -9.17
CA LEU A 76 6.27 -3.20 -8.10
C LEU A 76 7.67 -2.73 -8.54
N LEU A 77 8.13 -3.14 -9.72
CA LEU A 77 9.39 -2.69 -10.30
C LEU A 77 9.36 -1.18 -10.56
N GLY A 78 8.30 -0.68 -11.17
CA GLY A 78 8.13 0.74 -11.43
C GLY A 78 8.22 1.54 -10.14
N MET A 79 7.37 1.28 -9.18
CA MET A 79 7.31 2.04 -7.91
C MET A 79 8.56 1.87 -7.03
N SER A 80 9.29 0.77 -7.17
CA SER A 80 10.51 0.54 -6.39
C SER A 80 11.74 1.27 -6.94
N PHE A 81 11.80 1.48 -8.26
CA PHE A 81 12.98 2.07 -8.91
C PHE A 81 12.73 3.43 -9.54
N TYR A 82 11.48 3.82 -9.74
CA TYR A 82 11.15 5.00 -10.52
C TYR A 82 10.22 5.95 -9.77
N PRO A 83 10.67 7.15 -9.39
CA PRO A 83 9.90 8.09 -8.59
C PRO A 83 8.95 8.96 -9.42
N ILE A 84 8.26 8.39 -10.41
CA ILE A 84 7.21 9.11 -11.14
C ILE A 84 6.02 9.37 -10.23
N ASP A 85 5.28 10.43 -10.47
CA ASP A 85 4.04 10.69 -9.75
C ASP A 85 2.92 9.75 -10.20
N TYR A 86 2.88 8.59 -9.57
CA TYR A 86 1.89 7.53 -9.83
C TYR A 86 0.46 7.98 -9.53
N ALA A 87 0.26 8.89 -8.57
CA ALA A 87 -1.07 9.42 -8.28
C ALA A 87 -1.65 10.12 -9.51
N SER A 88 -0.90 11.06 -10.09
CA SER A 88 -1.31 11.75 -11.32
C SER A 88 -1.38 10.82 -12.54
N LEU A 89 -0.62 9.73 -12.55
CA LEU A 89 -0.62 8.79 -13.67
C LEU A 89 -1.85 7.89 -13.66
N ILE A 90 -2.26 7.39 -12.49
CA ILE A 90 -3.34 6.39 -12.34
C ILE A 90 -4.71 7.06 -12.40
N HIS A 91 -4.84 8.30 -11.89
CA HIS A 91 -6.11 9.01 -11.82
C HIS A 91 -6.26 10.03 -12.96
N PRO A 92 -7.02 9.71 -14.02
CA PRO A 92 -7.16 10.57 -15.20
C PRO A 92 -7.73 11.95 -14.88
N GLN A 93 -8.60 12.05 -13.87
CA GLN A 93 -9.27 13.31 -13.48
C GLN A 93 -8.29 14.31 -12.82
N HIS A 94 -7.19 13.82 -12.24
CA HIS A 94 -6.15 14.62 -11.60
C HIS A 94 -4.83 14.56 -12.36
N ARG A 95 -4.89 14.13 -13.62
CA ARG A 95 -3.71 13.98 -14.46
C ARG A 95 -3.13 15.34 -14.82
N HIS A 96 -2.21 15.81 -14.01
CA HIS A 96 -1.36 16.92 -14.36
C HIS A 96 -0.26 16.43 -15.31
N LEU A 97 -0.55 16.44 -16.62
CA LEU A 97 0.35 15.91 -17.65
C LEU A 97 1.78 16.47 -17.50
N VAL A 98 1.91 17.78 -17.19
CA VAL A 98 3.19 18.43 -16.98
C VAL A 98 3.95 17.80 -15.80
N VAL A 99 3.26 17.51 -14.68
CA VAL A 99 3.87 16.87 -13.52
C VAL A 99 4.35 15.46 -13.85
N VAL A 100 3.53 14.67 -14.56
CA VAL A 100 3.90 13.33 -15.00
C VAL A 100 5.11 13.36 -15.92
N VAL A 101 5.16 14.30 -16.87
CA VAL A 101 6.29 14.43 -17.80
C VAL A 101 7.57 14.84 -17.05
N ILE A 102 7.50 15.84 -16.18
CA ILE A 102 8.66 16.29 -15.41
C ILE A 102 9.17 15.18 -14.49
N THR A 103 8.30 14.57 -13.69
CA THR A 103 8.69 13.48 -12.78
C THR A 103 9.11 12.22 -13.53
N GLY A 104 8.65 12.05 -14.78
CA GLY A 104 9.07 10.98 -15.67
C GLY A 104 10.41 11.21 -16.36
N LEU A 105 10.86 12.45 -16.58
CA LEU A 105 12.09 12.74 -17.29
C LEU A 105 13.30 12.97 -16.37
N LEU A 106 13.10 13.66 -15.24
CA LEU A 106 14.19 14.03 -14.33
C LEU A 106 14.99 12.83 -13.76
N PRO A 107 14.41 11.68 -13.44
CA PRO A 107 15.16 10.52 -12.92
C PRO A 107 15.96 9.77 -13.99
N LEU A 108 15.67 9.96 -15.28
CA LEU A 108 16.27 9.16 -16.36
C LEU A 108 17.80 9.17 -16.39
N PRO A 109 18.49 10.32 -16.20
CA PRO A 109 19.96 10.34 -16.19
C PRO A 109 20.56 9.43 -15.11
N PHE A 110 19.96 9.41 -13.92
CA PHE A 110 20.42 8.56 -12.83
C PHE A 110 20.21 7.09 -13.15
N LEU A 111 19.03 6.71 -13.61
CA LEU A 111 18.74 5.31 -13.98
C LEU A 111 19.61 4.86 -15.14
N TRP A 112 19.87 5.72 -16.11
CA TRP A 112 20.77 5.40 -17.22
C TRP A 112 22.20 5.13 -16.74
N LEU A 113 22.71 5.92 -15.79
CA LEU A 113 24.02 5.68 -15.17
C LEU A 113 24.05 4.34 -14.40
N LEU A 114 22.98 4.02 -13.66
CA LEU A 114 22.86 2.73 -12.97
C LEU A 114 22.83 1.56 -13.96
N LEU A 115 22.04 1.64 -15.02
CA LEU A 115 21.97 0.63 -16.06
C LEU A 115 23.34 0.42 -16.76
N ARG A 116 24.03 1.51 -17.06
CA ARG A 116 25.37 1.43 -17.68
C ARG A 116 26.41 0.81 -16.74
N SER A 117 26.25 0.97 -15.43
CA SER A 117 27.13 0.38 -14.43
C SER A 117 26.74 -1.06 -14.05
N PHE A 118 25.62 -1.55 -14.58
CA PHE A 118 25.13 -2.87 -14.27
C PHE A 118 26.07 -3.95 -14.80
N ARG A 119 26.56 -4.77 -13.88
CA ARG A 119 27.31 -5.99 -14.15
C ARG A 119 26.86 -7.06 -13.18
N LEU A 120 26.51 -8.21 -13.69
CA LEU A 120 26.12 -9.35 -12.88
C LEU A 120 27.30 -9.75 -11.95
N GLN A 121 27.04 -9.65 -10.67
CA GLN A 121 27.92 -10.11 -9.59
C GLN A 121 27.11 -10.92 -8.61
N LYS A 122 27.76 -11.81 -7.87
CA LYS A 122 27.14 -12.68 -6.87
C LYS A 122 26.20 -11.91 -5.93
N THR A 123 26.68 -10.81 -5.34
CA THR A 123 25.87 -9.97 -4.42
C THR A 123 24.66 -9.37 -5.09
N LEU A 124 24.79 -8.85 -6.31
CA LEU A 124 23.66 -8.28 -7.05
C LEU A 124 22.61 -9.33 -7.40
N VAL A 125 23.05 -10.54 -7.80
CA VAL A 125 22.14 -11.68 -8.06
C VAL A 125 21.39 -12.07 -6.79
N VAL A 126 22.07 -12.15 -5.65
CA VAL A 126 21.42 -12.46 -4.36
C VAL A 126 20.42 -11.38 -3.97
N LEU A 127 20.73 -10.10 -4.17
CA LEU A 127 19.79 -9.00 -3.90
C LEU A 127 18.57 -9.02 -4.82
N LEU A 128 18.76 -9.33 -6.11
CA LEU A 128 17.65 -9.53 -7.06
C LEU A 128 16.76 -10.71 -6.65
N LEU A 129 17.35 -11.84 -6.28
CA LEU A 129 16.59 -12.99 -5.78
C LEU A 129 15.83 -12.62 -4.49
N SER A 130 16.48 -11.91 -3.57
CA SER A 130 15.84 -11.43 -2.35
C SER A 130 14.67 -10.47 -2.62
N PHE A 131 14.81 -9.61 -3.63
CA PHE A 131 13.70 -8.77 -4.11
C PHE A 131 12.52 -9.62 -4.59
N PHE A 132 12.76 -10.61 -5.45
CA PHE A 132 11.68 -11.47 -5.96
C PHE A 132 11.05 -12.35 -4.87
N ILE A 133 11.85 -12.89 -3.94
CA ILE A 133 11.34 -13.61 -2.78
C ILE A 133 10.44 -12.70 -1.95
N GLY A 134 10.89 -11.48 -1.65
CA GLY A 134 10.11 -10.51 -0.89
C GLY A 134 8.85 -10.03 -1.61
N ALA A 135 8.89 -9.99 -2.94
CA ALA A 135 7.78 -9.60 -3.79
C ALA A 135 6.72 -10.70 -3.94
N PHE A 136 7.09 -11.97 -3.81
CA PHE A 136 6.30 -13.13 -4.23
C PHE A 136 4.85 -13.11 -3.71
N VAL A 137 4.65 -12.92 -2.43
CA VAL A 137 3.31 -12.85 -1.83
C VAL A 137 2.51 -11.67 -2.41
N ASN A 138 3.18 -10.53 -2.60
CA ASN A 138 2.55 -9.30 -3.07
C ASN A 138 2.18 -9.35 -4.55
N LEU A 139 2.82 -10.21 -5.33
CA LEU A 139 2.45 -10.43 -6.73
C LEU A 139 1.11 -11.14 -6.86
N MET A 140 0.73 -11.96 -5.88
CA MET A 140 -0.49 -12.77 -5.88
C MET A 140 -1.69 -12.06 -5.26
N THR A 141 -1.51 -10.88 -4.64
CA THR A 141 -2.56 -10.12 -3.99
C THR A 141 -2.99 -8.92 -4.83
N VAL A 142 -4.09 -8.28 -4.44
CA VAL A 142 -4.43 -6.95 -4.98
C VAL A 142 -3.30 -6.00 -4.66
N PHE A 143 -2.78 -5.31 -5.69
CA PHE A 143 -1.61 -4.46 -5.53
C PHE A 143 -1.89 -3.27 -4.62
N SER A 144 -0.99 -3.06 -3.67
CA SER A 144 -0.95 -1.86 -2.81
C SER A 144 0.48 -1.34 -2.76
N MET A 145 0.64 -0.01 -2.72
CA MET A 145 1.96 0.62 -2.56
C MET A 145 2.66 0.19 -1.27
N MET A 146 1.92 -0.16 -0.23
CA MET A 146 2.49 -0.70 1.01
C MET A 146 3.29 -1.99 0.78
N HIS A 147 3.02 -2.71 -0.29
CA HIS A 147 3.76 -3.91 -0.66
C HIS A 147 5.20 -3.63 -1.10
N CYS A 148 5.49 -2.40 -1.53
CA CYS A 148 6.84 -2.01 -1.92
C CYS A 148 7.80 -1.90 -0.72
N TYR A 149 7.33 -1.59 0.48
CA TYR A 149 8.21 -1.37 1.64
C TYR A 149 9.13 -2.55 1.95
N ALA A 150 8.60 -3.76 1.83
CA ALA A 150 9.36 -4.97 2.13
C ALA A 150 10.57 -5.15 1.20
N VAL A 151 10.46 -4.74 -0.05
CA VAL A 151 11.49 -4.93 -1.08
C VAL A 151 12.40 -3.71 -1.28
N LEU A 152 11.99 -2.53 -0.80
CA LEU A 152 12.76 -1.29 -0.96
C LEU A 152 14.18 -1.37 -0.38
N THR A 153 14.38 -2.13 0.70
CA THR A 153 15.72 -2.31 1.27
C THR A 153 16.67 -2.99 0.27
N PHE A 154 16.20 -4.02 -0.43
CA PHE A 154 17.03 -4.70 -1.43
C PHE A 154 17.30 -3.79 -2.63
N VAL A 155 16.33 -2.99 -3.04
CA VAL A 155 16.48 -1.98 -4.09
C VAL A 155 17.51 -0.94 -3.68
N THR A 156 17.45 -0.43 -2.46
CA THR A 156 18.41 0.55 -1.93
C THR A 156 19.84 -0.01 -1.91
N LEU A 157 20.00 -1.26 -1.46
CA LEU A 157 21.30 -1.93 -1.49
C LEU A 157 21.82 -2.15 -2.91
N MET A 158 20.95 -2.54 -3.85
CA MET A 158 21.32 -2.66 -5.28
C MET A 158 21.76 -1.32 -5.86
N ILE A 159 21.03 -0.24 -5.60
CA ILE A 159 21.39 1.11 -6.04
C ILE A 159 22.74 1.52 -5.45
N ALA A 160 22.96 1.32 -4.16
CA ALA A 160 24.23 1.64 -3.51
C ALA A 160 25.42 0.91 -4.16
N LEU A 161 25.29 -0.40 -4.40
CA LEU A 161 26.34 -1.20 -5.07
C LEU A 161 26.62 -0.72 -6.50
N LEU A 162 25.57 -0.30 -7.23
CA LEU A 162 25.73 0.22 -8.59
C LEU A 162 26.38 1.60 -8.58
N CYS A 163 26.03 2.46 -7.63
CA CYS A 163 26.61 3.79 -7.46
C CYS A 163 28.12 3.75 -7.17
N GLU A 164 28.58 2.75 -6.40
CA GLU A 164 30.01 2.57 -6.12
C GLU A 164 30.86 2.39 -7.40
N ARG A 165 30.27 1.83 -8.46
CA ARG A 165 30.93 1.53 -9.73
C ARG A 165 31.02 2.71 -10.68
N ILE A 166 30.25 3.77 -10.44
CA ILE A 166 30.20 4.94 -11.32
C ILE A 166 31.44 5.79 -11.04
N LYS A 167 32.33 5.88 -12.04
CA LYS A 167 33.60 6.63 -11.92
C LYS A 167 33.38 8.15 -11.90
N ASN A 168 32.46 8.65 -12.73
CA ASN A 168 32.17 10.08 -12.79
C ASN A 168 31.30 10.51 -11.61
N ARG A 169 31.96 11.00 -10.55
CA ARG A 169 31.30 11.40 -9.29
C ARG A 169 30.43 12.63 -9.45
N GLN A 170 30.78 13.57 -10.34
CA GLN A 170 29.98 14.76 -10.60
C GLN A 170 28.68 14.39 -11.31
N ALA A 171 28.74 13.56 -12.36
CA ALA A 171 27.55 13.08 -13.06
C ALA A 171 26.65 12.26 -12.11
N LEU A 172 27.23 11.41 -11.25
CA LEU A 172 26.48 10.66 -10.24
C LEU A 172 25.78 11.62 -9.27
N PHE A 173 26.49 12.61 -8.73
CA PHE A 173 25.93 13.56 -7.76
C PHE A 173 24.76 14.36 -8.37
N LEU A 174 24.94 14.95 -9.56
CA LEU A 174 23.91 15.75 -10.21
C LEU A 174 22.67 14.90 -10.57
N SER A 175 22.89 13.71 -11.13
CA SER A 175 21.77 12.83 -11.50
C SER A 175 21.04 12.25 -10.28
N ALA A 176 21.77 11.91 -9.22
CA ALA A 176 21.18 11.46 -7.95
C ALA A 176 20.39 12.60 -7.28
N LEU A 177 20.89 13.84 -7.34
CA LEU A 177 20.16 15.00 -6.84
C LEU A 177 18.81 15.18 -7.56
N LEU A 178 18.80 15.10 -8.90
CA LEU A 178 17.56 15.17 -9.68
C LEU A 178 16.59 14.04 -9.32
N TYR A 179 17.10 12.82 -9.16
CA TYR A 179 16.31 11.68 -8.71
C TYR A 179 15.70 11.91 -7.33
N LEU A 180 16.49 12.36 -6.36
CA LEU A 180 16.04 12.62 -4.99
C LEU A 180 15.04 13.77 -4.93
N LEU A 181 15.25 14.85 -5.69
CA LEU A 181 14.28 15.95 -5.78
C LEU A 181 12.93 15.46 -6.32
N THR A 182 12.96 14.64 -7.37
CA THR A 182 11.74 14.03 -7.91
C THR A 182 11.07 13.12 -6.89
N ALA A 183 11.81 12.24 -6.21
CA ALA A 183 11.30 11.35 -5.19
C ALA A 183 10.69 12.12 -4.01
N THR A 184 11.34 13.20 -3.57
CA THR A 184 10.83 14.08 -2.51
C THR A 184 9.54 14.78 -2.94
N PHE A 185 9.50 15.31 -4.16
CA PHE A 185 8.29 15.94 -4.69
C PHE A 185 7.11 14.97 -4.74
N THR A 186 7.32 13.78 -5.29
CA THR A 186 6.25 12.75 -5.36
C THR A 186 5.81 12.31 -3.98
N LEU A 187 6.74 12.13 -3.04
CA LEU A 187 6.44 11.79 -1.64
C LEU A 187 5.58 12.88 -0.98
N LEU A 188 5.94 14.15 -1.14
CA LEU A 188 5.17 15.28 -0.59
C LEU A 188 3.78 15.36 -1.23
N HIS A 189 3.67 15.17 -2.54
CA HIS A 189 2.39 15.15 -3.23
C HIS A 189 1.49 14.01 -2.73
N HIS A 190 2.03 12.80 -2.60
CA HIS A 190 1.28 11.67 -2.02
C HIS A 190 0.91 11.92 -0.56
N GLY A 191 1.82 12.47 0.24
CA GLY A 191 1.58 12.82 1.63
C GLY A 191 0.46 13.85 1.77
N TYR A 192 0.47 14.89 0.94
CA TYR A 192 -0.59 15.90 0.90
C TYR A 192 -1.96 15.29 0.50
N ALA A 193 -1.99 14.45 -0.54
CA ALA A 193 -3.22 13.78 -0.96
C ALA A 193 -3.76 12.83 0.12
N SER A 194 -2.88 12.11 0.83
CA SER A 194 -3.27 11.25 1.95
C SER A 194 -3.79 12.06 3.14
N TRP A 195 -3.18 13.21 3.42
CA TRP A 195 -3.65 14.14 4.46
C TRP A 195 -5.05 14.70 4.14
N LEU A 196 -5.29 15.11 2.88
CA LEU A 196 -6.62 15.56 2.44
C LEU A 196 -7.66 14.45 2.60
N SER A 197 -7.32 13.22 2.23
CA SER A 197 -8.18 12.05 2.37
C SER A 197 -8.51 11.77 3.85
N GLY A 198 -7.51 11.82 4.72
CA GLY A 198 -7.68 11.67 6.16
C GLY A 198 -8.61 12.74 6.76
N ASN A 199 -8.42 14.01 6.38
CA ASN A 199 -9.28 15.10 6.82
C ASN A 199 -10.74 14.94 6.34
N THR A 200 -10.94 14.39 5.13
CA THR A 200 -12.28 14.07 4.64
C THR A 200 -12.94 13.00 5.51
N GLY A 201 -12.25 11.91 5.77
CA GLY A 201 -12.74 10.85 6.66
C GLY A 201 -13.08 11.39 8.06
N GLU A 202 -12.22 12.23 8.61
CA GLU A 202 -12.45 12.87 9.92
C GLU A 202 -13.70 13.77 9.93
N ARG A 203 -13.87 14.62 8.90
CA ARG A 203 -15.06 15.48 8.77
C ARG A 203 -16.34 14.66 8.64
N MET A 204 -16.32 13.61 7.84
CA MET A 204 -17.46 12.70 7.69
C MET A 204 -17.78 11.99 9.01
N ALA A 205 -16.77 11.49 9.70
CA ALA A 205 -16.92 10.83 11.00
C ALA A 205 -17.53 11.78 12.05
N LYS A 206 -17.01 13.00 12.16
CA LYS A 206 -17.56 14.05 13.05
C LYS A 206 -18.99 14.40 12.67
N SER A 207 -19.32 14.47 11.39
CA SER A 207 -20.67 14.75 10.91
C SER A 207 -21.67 13.65 11.31
N ILE A 208 -21.28 12.39 11.26
CA ILE A 208 -22.13 11.29 11.76
C ILE A 208 -22.40 11.45 13.23
N VAL A 209 -21.35 11.65 14.04
CA VAL A 209 -21.47 11.77 15.49
C VAL A 209 -22.31 12.96 15.89
N SER A 210 -22.13 14.12 15.22
CA SER A 210 -22.90 15.35 15.54
C SER A 210 -24.40 15.24 15.22
N GLN A 211 -24.81 14.30 14.36
CA GLN A 211 -26.19 14.04 14.00
C GLN A 211 -26.85 12.96 14.88
N CYS A 212 -26.13 12.44 15.88
CA CYS A 212 -26.63 11.43 16.80
C CYS A 212 -26.94 12.04 18.17
N ASP A 213 -28.21 11.94 18.59
CA ASP A 213 -28.63 12.40 19.93
C ASP A 213 -28.23 11.43 21.04
N ARG A 214 -27.88 10.20 20.69
CA ARG A 214 -27.47 9.12 21.59
C ARG A 214 -26.44 8.19 20.93
N PRO A 215 -25.67 7.43 21.72
CA PRO A 215 -24.78 6.42 21.19
C PRO A 215 -25.53 5.40 20.31
N VAL A 216 -24.97 5.10 19.15
CA VAL A 216 -25.48 4.11 18.19
C VAL A 216 -24.48 2.96 18.06
N ASN A 217 -24.94 1.74 17.89
CA ASN A 217 -24.06 0.57 17.80
C ASN A 217 -23.74 0.21 16.36
N LYS A 218 -24.76 0.17 15.51
CA LYS A 218 -24.64 -0.25 14.13
C LYS A 218 -25.23 0.78 13.20
N VAL A 219 -24.43 1.28 12.26
CA VAL A 219 -24.86 2.29 11.29
C VAL A 219 -24.57 1.81 9.86
N MET A 220 -25.37 2.29 8.92
CA MET A 220 -25.13 2.13 7.50
C MET A 220 -24.84 3.49 6.88
N VAL A 221 -23.76 3.56 6.11
CA VAL A 221 -23.40 4.74 5.32
C VAL A 221 -23.48 4.36 3.84
N ILE A 222 -24.35 5.04 3.12
CA ILE A 222 -24.59 4.79 1.70
C ILE A 222 -23.94 5.92 0.91
N HIS A 223 -22.94 5.60 0.12
CA HIS A 223 -22.17 6.55 -0.67
C HIS A 223 -22.65 6.59 -2.11
N LEU A 224 -22.96 7.77 -2.61
CA LEU A 224 -23.17 7.97 -4.04
C LEU A 224 -21.81 8.09 -4.74
N ASN A 225 -21.51 7.13 -5.60
CA ASN A 225 -20.34 7.19 -6.46
C ASN A 225 -20.61 8.17 -7.61
N THR A 226 -20.02 9.36 -7.52
CA THR A 226 -20.11 10.39 -8.56
C THR A 226 -19.03 10.21 -9.64
N GLY A 227 -18.13 9.24 -9.49
CA GLY A 227 -16.95 9.07 -10.35
C GLY A 227 -15.90 10.16 -10.16
N GLU A 228 -16.16 11.16 -9.31
CA GLU A 228 -15.19 12.21 -8.99
C GLU A 228 -14.20 11.75 -7.91
N THR A 229 -12.93 11.83 -8.25
CA THR A 229 -11.85 11.50 -7.32
C THR A 229 -10.99 12.73 -7.07
N LYS A 230 -10.97 13.22 -5.82
CA LYS A 230 -10.20 14.42 -5.44
C LYS A 230 -8.85 14.10 -4.80
N TYR A 231 -8.59 12.83 -4.45
CA TYR A 231 -7.52 12.44 -3.56
C TYR A 231 -6.62 11.37 -4.19
N SER A 232 -5.58 10.98 -3.48
CA SER A 232 -4.54 10.07 -3.95
C SER A 232 -5.05 8.69 -4.35
N SER A 233 -4.19 7.94 -5.04
CA SER A 233 -4.41 6.56 -5.44
C SER A 233 -4.69 5.58 -4.29
N PHE A 234 -4.54 5.99 -3.04
CA PHE A 234 -4.85 5.15 -1.88
C PHE A 234 -6.30 5.28 -1.42
N TRP A 235 -6.81 6.53 -1.42
CA TRP A 235 -8.08 6.89 -0.81
C TRP A 235 -8.73 7.94 -1.69
N VAL A 236 -9.22 7.48 -2.80
CA VAL A 236 -9.58 8.35 -3.92
C VAL A 236 -10.99 8.88 -3.81
N ILE A 237 -11.87 8.12 -3.20
CA ILE A 237 -13.27 8.46 -3.01
C ILE A 237 -13.63 8.49 -1.53
N PRO A 238 -14.62 9.28 -1.12
CA PRO A 238 -15.07 9.35 0.28
C PRO A 238 -15.44 8.00 0.88
N PHE A 239 -15.97 7.09 0.08
CA PHE A 239 -16.26 5.71 0.50
C PHE A 239 -15.00 4.98 1.00
N GLU A 240 -13.89 5.05 0.27
CA GLU A 240 -12.63 4.42 0.65
C GLU A 240 -11.94 5.18 1.79
N ALA A 241 -12.02 6.53 1.80
CA ALA A 241 -11.47 7.36 2.86
C ALA A 241 -12.14 7.11 4.20
N PHE A 242 -13.43 6.75 4.20
CA PHE A 242 -14.18 6.40 5.39
C PHE A 242 -13.77 5.05 5.98
N GLY A 243 -13.23 4.16 5.13
CA GLY A 243 -12.53 2.94 5.52
C GLY A 243 -13.41 1.84 6.12
N TRP A 244 -12.73 0.99 6.84
CA TRP A 244 -13.28 -0.23 7.43
C TRP A 244 -13.96 0.10 8.76
N GLY A 245 -15.21 -0.05 8.87
CA GLY A 245 -16.15 0.05 9.98
C GLY A 245 -15.73 0.61 11.35
N TYR A 246 -14.47 0.71 11.66
CA TYR A 246 -13.93 1.24 12.92
C TYR A 246 -13.29 2.64 12.78
N SER A 247 -13.33 3.23 11.61
CA SER A 247 -12.72 4.55 11.35
C SER A 247 -13.36 5.67 12.16
N VAL A 248 -14.67 5.64 12.37
CA VAL A 248 -15.38 6.69 13.16
C VAL A 248 -14.92 6.69 14.61
N PRO A 249 -14.90 5.56 15.35
CA PRO A 249 -14.36 5.52 16.71
C PRO A 249 -12.91 6.00 16.78
N GLN A 250 -12.05 5.61 15.85
CA GLN A 250 -10.65 6.01 15.82
C GLN A 250 -10.46 7.52 15.59
N GLN A 251 -11.25 8.11 14.70
CA GLN A 251 -11.10 9.51 14.32
C GLN A 251 -11.78 10.48 15.31
N THR A 252 -12.83 10.05 15.98
CA THR A 252 -13.60 10.90 16.89
C THR A 252 -13.26 10.69 18.37
N GLY A 253 -12.59 9.60 18.71
CA GLY A 253 -12.33 9.18 20.10
C GLY A 253 -13.56 8.61 20.81
N TYR A 254 -14.71 8.54 20.16
CA TYR A 254 -15.91 7.90 20.72
C TYR A 254 -15.84 6.37 20.58
N GLN A 255 -16.42 5.65 21.54
CA GLN A 255 -16.49 4.17 21.48
C GLN A 255 -17.66 3.66 20.62
N TRP A 256 -18.26 4.53 19.83
CA TRP A 256 -19.40 4.24 18.97
C TRP A 256 -19.37 5.07 17.66
N PRO A 257 -19.98 4.61 16.57
CA PRO A 257 -20.62 3.30 16.38
C PRO A 257 -19.60 2.15 16.40
N LYS A 258 -20.01 0.97 16.88
CA LYS A 258 -19.16 -0.21 16.91
C LYS A 258 -19.03 -0.88 15.55
N THR A 259 -20.06 -0.75 14.72
CA THR A 259 -20.12 -1.35 13.39
C THR A 259 -20.60 -0.32 12.38
N ILE A 260 -19.85 -0.16 11.29
CA ILE A 260 -20.24 0.66 10.15
C ILE A 260 -20.32 -0.25 8.93
N LEU A 261 -21.48 -0.24 8.27
CA LEU A 261 -21.69 -0.89 7.00
C LEU A 261 -21.59 0.16 5.91
N ASN A 262 -20.59 0.04 5.04
CA ASN A 262 -20.44 0.91 3.90
C ASN A 262 -21.07 0.27 2.67
N GLU A 263 -21.96 0.99 2.02
CA GLU A 263 -22.57 0.59 0.76
C GLU A 263 -22.33 1.68 -0.29
N GLU A 264 -22.06 1.30 -1.51
CA GLU A 264 -21.84 2.20 -2.61
C GLU A 264 -22.99 2.07 -3.62
N ILE A 265 -23.52 3.21 -4.07
CA ILE A 265 -24.55 3.27 -5.10
C ILE A 265 -24.11 4.18 -6.24
N THR A 266 -24.54 3.86 -7.44
CA THR A 266 -24.31 4.67 -8.65
C THR A 266 -25.51 5.54 -9.02
N ASP A 267 -26.69 5.22 -8.49
CA ASP A 267 -27.94 5.94 -8.72
C ASP A 267 -28.70 6.09 -7.39
N ARG A 268 -29.25 7.28 -7.16
CA ARG A 268 -30.09 7.59 -5.99
C ARG A 268 -31.31 6.69 -5.85
N ASN A 269 -31.82 6.13 -6.95
CA ASN A 269 -32.94 5.20 -6.91
C ASN A 269 -32.63 3.91 -6.13
N GLN A 270 -31.35 3.53 -6.05
CA GLN A 270 -30.89 2.36 -5.28
C GLN A 270 -31.07 2.55 -3.76
N LEU A 271 -31.24 3.78 -3.27
CA LEU A 271 -31.57 4.04 -1.86
C LEU A 271 -32.84 3.31 -1.41
N LYS A 272 -33.85 3.21 -2.31
CA LYS A 272 -35.12 2.52 -2.01
C LYS A 272 -34.94 1.04 -1.67
N THR A 273 -33.89 0.42 -2.20
CA THR A 273 -33.58 -1.01 -1.94
C THR A 273 -32.70 -1.19 -0.70
N LEU A 274 -31.84 -0.22 -0.41
CA LEU A 274 -30.90 -0.30 0.71
C LEU A 274 -31.54 0.09 2.04
N LEU A 275 -32.50 0.99 2.07
CA LEU A 275 -33.19 1.36 3.30
C LEU A 275 -33.89 0.17 3.98
N PRO A 276 -34.69 -0.67 3.28
CA PRO A 276 -35.25 -1.89 3.89
C PRO A 276 -34.17 -2.91 4.31
N LYS A 277 -33.04 -2.99 3.55
CA LYS A 277 -31.90 -3.83 3.91
C LYS A 277 -31.30 -3.40 5.26
N ALA A 278 -31.12 -2.09 5.46
CA ALA A 278 -30.58 -1.54 6.71
C ALA A 278 -31.50 -1.86 7.92
N GLU A 279 -32.82 -1.78 7.75
CA GLU A 279 -33.80 -2.16 8.77
C GLU A 279 -33.72 -3.65 9.11
N LYS A 280 -33.70 -4.51 8.08
CA LYS A 280 -33.60 -5.95 8.26
C LYS A 280 -32.31 -6.38 9.01
N ILE A 281 -31.22 -5.66 8.78
CA ILE A 281 -29.93 -5.91 9.44
C ILE A 281 -29.89 -5.31 10.87
N GLY A 282 -30.86 -4.47 11.23
CA GLY A 282 -30.95 -3.83 12.56
C GLY A 282 -29.97 -2.68 12.71
N CYS A 283 -29.85 -1.80 11.72
CA CYS A 283 -29.07 -0.57 11.85
C CYS A 283 -29.82 0.45 12.70
N ASP A 284 -29.10 1.08 13.64
CA ASP A 284 -29.62 2.15 14.52
C ASP A 284 -29.76 3.49 13.79
N GLY A 285 -29.10 3.63 12.64
CA GLY A 285 -29.17 4.80 11.79
C GLY A 285 -28.63 4.55 10.39
N VAL A 286 -29.11 5.34 9.46
CA VAL A 286 -28.69 5.28 8.05
C VAL A 286 -28.33 6.69 7.59
N TRP A 287 -27.14 6.81 7.02
CA TRP A 287 -26.62 8.06 6.46
C TRP A 287 -26.43 7.93 4.95
N TYR A 288 -26.64 9.01 4.28
CA TYR A 288 -26.37 9.17 2.85
C TYR A 288 -25.22 10.16 2.67
N ALA A 289 -24.21 9.74 1.93
CA ALA A 289 -23.05 10.55 1.60
C ALA A 289 -22.99 10.83 0.11
N GLU A 290 -22.87 12.11 -0.23
CA GLU A 290 -22.64 12.60 -1.60
C GLU A 290 -21.37 13.45 -1.58
N GLY A 291 -20.27 12.90 -2.12
CA GLY A 291 -18.93 13.44 -1.91
C GLY A 291 -18.59 13.47 -0.41
N GLU A 292 -18.25 14.65 0.10
CA GLU A 292 -17.93 14.87 1.53
C GLU A 292 -19.14 15.21 2.41
N GLN A 293 -20.28 15.47 1.78
CA GLN A 293 -21.50 15.81 2.52
C GLN A 293 -22.22 14.54 2.97
N ILE A 294 -22.51 14.50 4.27
CA ILE A 294 -23.19 13.35 4.86
C ILE A 294 -24.46 13.83 5.58
N LYS A 295 -25.57 13.14 5.34
CA LYS A 295 -26.89 13.45 5.94
C LYS A 295 -27.51 12.19 6.50
N ARG A 296 -28.10 12.31 7.68
CA ARG A 296 -28.89 11.25 8.28
C ARG A 296 -30.20 11.10 7.49
N LEU A 297 -30.53 9.87 7.09
CA LEU A 297 -31.80 9.52 6.43
C LEU A 297 -32.81 8.95 7.43
N LYS A 298 -32.31 8.24 8.46
CA LYS A 298 -33.11 7.61 9.49
C LYS A 298 -32.35 7.53 10.81
#